data_dfb5ca0a51fa2fd260de78bd057e033b
#
_entry.id   dfb5ca0a51fa2fd260de78bd057e033b
#
_cell.length_a   1.000
_cell.length_b   1.000
_cell.length_c   1.000
_cell.angle_alpha   90.00
_cell.angle_beta   90.00
_cell.angle_gamma   90.00
#
_symmetry.space_group_name_H-M   'P 1'
#
loop_
_entity.id
_entity.type
_entity.pdbx_description
1 polymer ?
#
loop_
_entity_poly.entity_id
_entity_poly.type
_entity_poly.pdbx_seq_one_letter_code
_entity_poly.pdbx_strand_id
1 'polypeptide(L)'
;GLCRDICAASYLSKIEQGQVQAAPELLELLFRRLELPWYGESLPELERLVEHRYECLLDGDKEGFRDSREIFAHALDRLLSSPLAADGLVLDAMDRNDPTEIPPALEPYLDRRQLAILRVVQDRDVEAVRLLPEAYCYLMAGIAGYEQGSDYTGAMALLQQGYDLAARDGRVRLMLECRMFMGSLCCNQLDLGGMETHY
;
A
#
# COMPACT_ATOMS: atom_id res chain seq x y z
N GLY A 1 -13.01 4.32 -34.61
CA GLY A 1 -12.13 3.56 -33.71
C GLY A 1 -11.05 4.46 -33.12
N LEU A 2 -10.45 4.06 -32.03
CA LEU A 2 -9.48 4.83 -31.21
C LEU A 2 -8.32 5.44 -32.04
N CYS A 3 -7.77 4.66 -32.96
CA CYS A 3 -6.59 5.05 -33.76
C CYS A 3 -6.89 5.96 -34.95
N ARG A 4 -8.16 6.20 -35.32
CA ARG A 4 -8.50 6.94 -36.51
C ARG A 4 -7.89 8.34 -36.48
N ASP A 5 -7.13 8.71 -37.50
CA ASP A 5 -6.45 9.99 -37.66
C ASP A 5 -5.38 10.29 -36.57
N ILE A 6 -5.00 9.28 -35.77
CA ILE A 6 -3.96 9.40 -34.74
C ILE A 6 -2.77 8.48 -35.08
N CYS A 7 -3.00 7.19 -35.24
CA CYS A 7 -1.94 6.21 -35.57
C CYS A 7 -2.51 4.96 -36.27
N ALA A 8 -1.63 4.10 -36.78
CA ALA A 8 -2.04 2.80 -37.31
C ALA A 8 -2.48 1.87 -36.16
N ALA A 9 -3.51 1.06 -36.36
CA ALA A 9 -3.98 0.08 -35.37
C ALA A 9 -2.88 -0.92 -34.96
N SER A 10 -2.01 -1.32 -35.89
CA SER A 10 -0.86 -2.17 -35.62
C SER A 10 0.19 -1.49 -34.71
N TYR A 11 0.31 -0.17 -34.77
CA TYR A 11 1.22 0.58 -33.92
C TYR A 11 0.65 0.67 -32.48
N LEU A 12 -0.65 0.94 -32.34
CA LEU A 12 -1.32 0.90 -31.03
C LEU A 12 -1.16 -0.48 -30.38
N SER A 13 -1.38 -1.57 -31.13
CA SER A 13 -1.22 -2.93 -30.60
C SER A 13 0.20 -3.20 -30.09
N LYS A 14 1.23 -2.64 -30.74
CA LYS A 14 2.62 -2.74 -30.25
C LYS A 14 2.85 -1.95 -28.97
N ILE A 15 2.20 -0.78 -28.83
CA ILE A 15 2.24 0.02 -27.58
C ILE A 15 1.58 -0.76 -26.45
N GLU A 16 0.37 -1.29 -26.67
CA GLU A 16 -0.38 -2.10 -25.68
C GLU A 16 0.38 -3.35 -25.25
N GLN A 17 1.21 -3.92 -26.11
CA GLN A 17 2.06 -5.07 -25.82
C GLN A 17 3.43 -4.70 -25.22
N GLY A 18 3.69 -3.40 -24.98
CA GLY A 18 4.97 -2.92 -24.47
C GLY A 18 6.15 -3.07 -25.44
N GLN A 19 5.89 -3.36 -26.73
CA GLN A 19 6.94 -3.56 -27.73
C GLN A 19 7.53 -2.25 -28.26
N VAL A 20 6.80 -1.15 -28.10
CA VAL A 20 7.19 0.19 -28.55
C VAL A 20 6.73 1.20 -27.50
N GLN A 21 7.62 2.12 -27.14
CA GLN A 21 7.27 3.26 -26.30
C GLN A 21 6.66 4.36 -27.19
N ALA A 22 5.45 4.80 -26.84
CA ALA A 22 4.77 5.87 -27.54
C ALA A 22 5.32 7.24 -27.16
N ALA A 23 5.34 8.16 -28.11
CA ALA A 23 5.63 9.56 -27.81
C ALA A 23 4.51 10.15 -26.93
N PRO A 24 4.84 11.05 -25.96
CA PRO A 24 3.85 11.66 -25.05
C PRO A 24 2.68 12.33 -25.78
N GLU A 25 2.97 13.02 -26.88
CA GLU A 25 1.97 13.72 -27.69
C GLU A 25 0.94 12.75 -28.31
N LEU A 26 1.41 11.56 -28.70
CA LEU A 26 0.54 10.52 -29.24
C LEU A 26 -0.37 9.94 -28.14
N LEU A 27 0.19 9.69 -26.95
CA LEU A 27 -0.57 9.23 -25.79
C LEU A 27 -1.63 10.25 -25.38
N GLU A 28 -1.29 11.53 -25.32
CA GLU A 28 -2.24 12.61 -25.03
C GLU A 28 -3.43 12.60 -25.99
N LEU A 29 -3.18 12.44 -27.31
CA LEU A 29 -4.26 12.38 -28.30
C LEU A 29 -5.17 11.15 -28.10
N LEU A 30 -4.60 10.00 -27.74
CA LEU A 30 -5.34 8.78 -27.42
C LEU A 30 -6.19 8.94 -26.16
N PHE A 31 -5.60 9.48 -25.08
CA PHE A 31 -6.29 9.76 -23.82
C PHE A 31 -7.45 10.74 -24.02
N ARG A 32 -7.21 11.83 -24.76
CA ARG A 32 -8.27 12.80 -25.11
C ARG A 32 -9.44 12.15 -25.86
N ARG A 33 -9.16 11.20 -26.76
CA ARG A 33 -10.21 10.48 -27.50
C ARG A 33 -10.97 9.47 -26.61
N LEU A 34 -10.36 8.98 -25.58
CA LEU A 34 -10.98 8.10 -24.57
C LEU A 34 -11.72 8.89 -23.48
N GLU A 35 -11.65 10.23 -23.53
CA GLU A 35 -12.18 11.12 -22.48
C GLU A 35 -11.54 10.84 -21.10
N LEU A 36 -10.29 10.35 -21.11
CA LEU A 36 -9.51 10.10 -19.90
C LEU A 36 -8.60 11.29 -19.58
N PRO A 37 -8.37 11.60 -18.29
CA PRO A 37 -7.42 12.64 -17.91
C PRO A 37 -6.00 12.27 -18.32
N TRP A 38 -5.28 13.21 -18.95
CA TRP A 38 -3.87 13.04 -19.28
C TRP A 38 -2.99 13.31 -18.07
N TYR A 39 -2.11 12.38 -17.74
CA TYR A 39 -1.25 12.44 -16.55
C TYR A 39 0.17 12.97 -16.82
N GLY A 40 0.62 13.07 -18.07
CA GLY A 40 2.03 13.20 -18.47
C GLY A 40 2.83 14.25 -17.70
N GLU A 41 2.36 15.51 -17.69
CA GLU A 41 3.05 16.59 -16.97
C GLU A 41 2.95 16.44 -15.44
N SER A 42 1.94 15.78 -14.93
CA SER A 42 1.71 15.57 -13.51
C SER A 42 2.32 14.27 -12.96
N LEU A 43 2.87 13.40 -13.81
CA LEU A 43 3.41 12.10 -13.36
C LEU A 43 4.43 12.23 -12.22
N PRO A 44 5.42 13.14 -12.24
CA PRO A 44 6.36 13.28 -11.13
C PRO A 44 5.72 13.72 -9.81
N GLU A 45 4.59 14.43 -9.87
CA GLU A 45 3.82 14.81 -8.67
C GLU A 45 3.03 13.62 -8.14
N LEU A 46 2.44 12.84 -9.03
CA LEU A 46 1.72 11.61 -8.67
C LEU A 46 2.66 10.57 -8.06
N GLU A 47 3.86 10.39 -8.62
CA GLU A 47 4.89 9.51 -8.07
C GLU A 47 5.29 9.92 -6.65
N ARG A 48 5.54 11.23 -6.43
CA ARG A 48 5.87 11.75 -5.09
C ARG A 48 4.72 11.56 -4.09
N LEU A 49 3.49 11.75 -4.52
CA LEU A 49 2.31 11.55 -3.68
C LEU A 49 2.16 10.08 -3.27
N VAL A 50 2.28 9.17 -4.23
CA VAL A 50 2.22 7.72 -4.00
C VAL A 50 3.33 7.28 -3.04
N GLU A 51 4.59 7.68 -3.30
CA GLU A 51 5.71 7.30 -2.46
C GLU A 51 5.57 7.86 -1.04
N HIS A 52 5.20 9.14 -0.90
CA HIS A 52 4.92 9.73 0.42
C HIS A 52 3.86 8.93 1.20
N ARG A 53 2.80 8.46 0.55
CA ARG A 53 1.77 7.67 1.22
C ARG A 53 2.27 6.29 1.67
N TYR A 54 3.08 5.62 0.84
CA TYR A 54 3.73 4.38 1.26
C TYR A 54 4.72 4.60 2.41
N GLU A 55 5.51 5.67 2.35
CA GLU A 55 6.40 6.04 3.46
C GLU A 55 5.62 6.23 4.75
N CYS A 56 4.52 7.01 4.73
CA CYS A 56 3.67 7.20 5.89
C CYS A 56 3.15 5.87 6.47
N LEU A 57 2.66 4.96 5.61
CA LEU A 57 2.21 3.63 6.04
C LEU A 57 3.34 2.82 6.67
N LEU A 58 4.46 2.69 5.96
CA LEU A 58 5.57 1.84 6.36
C LEU A 58 6.35 2.38 7.56
N ASP A 59 6.25 3.67 7.85
CA ASP A 59 6.82 4.33 9.03
C ASP A 59 5.84 4.44 10.21
N GLY A 60 4.59 4.02 10.02
CA GLY A 60 3.53 4.14 11.04
C GLY A 60 3.06 5.57 11.24
N ASP A 61 3.26 6.47 10.26
CA ASP A 61 2.80 7.85 10.30
C ASP A 61 1.32 7.96 9.91
N LYS A 62 0.45 7.56 10.82
CA LYS A 62 -1.02 7.59 10.64
C LYS A 62 -1.54 9.01 10.39
N GLU A 63 -0.88 10.01 10.95
CA GLU A 63 -1.24 11.41 10.81
C GLU A 63 -0.90 11.91 9.41
N GLY A 64 0.33 11.73 8.95
CA GLY A 64 0.75 12.08 7.58
C GLY A 64 -0.05 11.34 6.52
N PHE A 65 -0.36 10.05 6.76
CA PHE A 65 -1.21 9.28 5.84
C PHE A 65 -2.63 9.87 5.74
N ARG A 66 -3.23 10.23 6.87
CA ARG A 66 -4.57 10.84 6.93
C ARG A 66 -4.58 12.25 6.30
N ASP A 67 -3.58 13.06 6.58
CA ASP A 67 -3.51 14.44 6.11
C ASP A 67 -3.34 14.53 4.58
N SER A 68 -2.70 13.53 3.98
CA SER A 68 -2.58 13.42 2.51
C SER A 68 -3.84 12.88 1.81
N ARG A 69 -4.88 12.45 2.55
CA ARG A 69 -6.07 11.79 1.99
C ARG A 69 -6.84 12.66 1.00
N GLU A 70 -7.05 13.93 1.32
CA GLU A 70 -7.81 14.84 0.44
C GLU A 70 -7.08 15.09 -0.87
N ILE A 71 -5.77 15.32 -0.80
CA ILE A 71 -4.91 15.50 -2.00
C ILE A 71 -4.93 14.23 -2.85
N PHE A 72 -4.83 13.07 -2.21
CA PHE A 72 -4.87 11.77 -2.89
C PHE A 72 -6.22 11.53 -3.58
N ALA A 73 -7.33 11.80 -2.90
CA ALA A 73 -8.67 11.63 -3.47
C ALA A 73 -8.87 12.52 -4.72
N HIS A 74 -8.38 13.76 -4.73
CA HIS A 74 -8.41 14.64 -5.90
C HIS A 74 -7.49 14.17 -7.05
N ALA A 75 -6.44 13.41 -6.73
CA ALA A 75 -5.51 12.87 -7.72
C ALA A 75 -5.94 11.50 -8.26
N LEU A 76 -6.91 10.82 -7.64
CA LEU A 76 -7.23 9.42 -7.90
C LEU A 76 -7.56 9.13 -9.36
N ASP A 77 -8.40 9.93 -10.03
CA ASP A 77 -8.73 9.72 -11.44
C ASP A 77 -7.50 9.78 -12.35
N ARG A 78 -6.54 10.66 -12.05
CA ARG A 78 -5.28 10.76 -12.78
C ARG A 78 -4.36 9.57 -12.47
N LEU A 79 -4.33 9.11 -11.22
CA LEU A 79 -3.59 7.89 -10.83
C LEU A 79 -4.15 6.69 -11.58
N LEU A 80 -5.46 6.48 -11.59
CA LEU A 80 -6.11 5.34 -12.25
C LEU A 80 -5.91 5.31 -13.77
N SER A 81 -5.68 6.46 -14.39
CA SER A 81 -5.37 6.55 -15.82
C SER A 81 -3.86 6.62 -16.14
N SER A 82 -3.00 6.42 -15.15
CA SER A 82 -1.53 6.50 -15.25
C SER A 82 -0.87 5.13 -15.05
N PRO A 83 0.46 5.01 -15.23
CA PRO A 83 1.22 3.82 -14.83
C PRO A 83 1.13 3.48 -13.34
N LEU A 84 0.65 4.40 -12.49
CA LEU A 84 0.49 4.24 -11.04
C LEU A 84 -0.94 3.76 -10.67
N ALA A 85 -1.71 3.24 -11.63
CA ALA A 85 -3.09 2.82 -11.39
C ALA A 85 -3.20 1.74 -10.30
N ALA A 86 -2.27 0.81 -10.26
CA ALA A 86 -2.22 -0.23 -9.23
C ALA A 86 -1.97 0.36 -7.83
N ASP A 87 -1.04 1.32 -7.70
CA ASP A 87 -0.79 2.05 -6.46
C ASP A 87 -2.02 2.85 -6.03
N GLY A 88 -2.67 3.54 -6.99
CA GLY A 88 -3.91 4.28 -6.76
C GLY A 88 -4.99 3.39 -6.14
N LEU A 89 -5.25 2.21 -6.73
CA LEU A 89 -6.26 1.26 -6.24
C LEU A 89 -5.90 0.71 -4.84
N VAL A 90 -4.66 0.30 -4.63
CA VAL A 90 -4.23 -0.29 -3.35
C VAL A 90 -4.28 0.74 -2.22
N LEU A 91 -3.80 1.96 -2.45
CA LEU A 91 -3.82 3.03 -1.44
C LEU A 91 -5.24 3.54 -1.16
N ASP A 92 -6.13 3.56 -2.16
CA ASP A 92 -7.54 3.89 -1.98
C ASP A 92 -8.28 2.80 -1.18
N ALA A 93 -8.00 1.53 -1.46
CA ALA A 93 -8.52 0.42 -0.66
C ALA A 93 -8.06 0.52 0.81
N MET A 94 -6.80 0.92 1.04
CA MET A 94 -6.27 1.15 2.39
C MET A 94 -6.97 2.32 3.10
N ASP A 95 -7.23 3.44 2.39
CA ASP A 95 -7.97 4.59 2.94
C ASP A 95 -9.39 4.24 3.37
N ARG A 96 -10.04 3.36 2.63
CA ARG A 96 -11.43 2.95 2.88
C ARG A 96 -11.52 1.72 3.78
N ASN A 97 -10.41 1.05 4.01
CA ASN A 97 -10.34 -0.27 4.63
C ASN A 97 -11.29 -1.26 3.92
N ASP A 98 -11.29 -1.21 2.59
CA ASP A 98 -12.19 -2.01 1.75
C ASP A 98 -11.49 -2.47 0.46
N PRO A 99 -11.18 -3.78 0.31
CA PRO A 99 -10.52 -4.31 -0.87
C PRO A 99 -11.48 -4.64 -2.04
N THR A 100 -12.80 -4.43 -1.88
CA THR A 100 -13.82 -4.98 -2.81
C THR A 100 -13.73 -4.42 -4.23
N GLU A 101 -13.19 -3.22 -4.41
CA GLU A 101 -13.03 -2.60 -5.73
C GLU A 101 -11.76 -3.06 -6.48
N ILE A 102 -10.88 -3.84 -5.83
CA ILE A 102 -9.70 -4.39 -6.51
C ILE A 102 -10.08 -5.71 -7.19
N PRO A 103 -10.09 -5.76 -8.54
CA PRO A 103 -10.42 -7.00 -9.24
C PRO A 103 -9.38 -8.09 -8.93
N PRO A 104 -9.78 -9.32 -8.60
CA PRO A 104 -8.83 -10.43 -8.36
C PRO A 104 -7.87 -10.68 -9.54
N ALA A 105 -8.30 -10.35 -10.77
CA ALA A 105 -7.47 -10.43 -11.97
C ALA A 105 -6.28 -9.47 -11.97
N LEU A 106 -6.28 -8.44 -11.11
CA LEU A 106 -5.18 -7.49 -10.98
C LEU A 106 -4.03 -8.04 -10.13
N GLU A 107 -4.30 -8.94 -9.17
CA GLU A 107 -3.29 -9.45 -8.23
C GLU A 107 -2.00 -9.97 -8.88
N PRO A 108 -2.01 -10.70 -10.01
CA PRO A 108 -0.80 -11.17 -10.66
C PRO A 108 0.12 -10.05 -11.22
N TYR A 109 -0.40 -8.83 -11.34
CA TYR A 109 0.31 -7.67 -11.86
C TYR A 109 0.79 -6.72 -10.77
N LEU A 110 0.39 -6.94 -9.51
CA LEU A 110 0.86 -6.15 -8.38
C LEU A 110 2.31 -6.52 -8.03
N ASP A 111 3.10 -5.52 -7.68
CA ASP A 111 4.40 -5.75 -7.09
C ASP A 111 4.29 -6.27 -5.63
N ARG A 112 5.43 -6.60 -5.02
CA ARG A 112 5.45 -7.16 -3.66
C ARG A 112 4.93 -6.18 -2.61
N ARG A 113 5.21 -4.88 -2.75
CA ARG A 113 4.77 -3.83 -1.83
C ARG A 113 3.26 -3.65 -1.95
N GLN A 114 2.77 -3.47 -3.16
CA GLN A 114 1.34 -3.34 -3.45
C GLN A 114 0.55 -4.55 -2.94
N LEU A 115 1.03 -5.75 -3.25
CA LEU A 115 0.37 -6.98 -2.82
C LEU A 115 0.40 -7.16 -1.30
N ALA A 116 1.49 -6.80 -0.62
CA ALA A 116 1.56 -6.87 0.84
C ALA A 116 0.56 -5.93 1.51
N ILE A 117 0.46 -4.67 1.05
CA ILE A 117 -0.53 -3.72 1.58
C ILE A 117 -1.96 -4.20 1.29
N LEU A 118 -2.22 -4.73 0.10
CA LEU A 118 -3.53 -5.34 -0.21
C LEU A 118 -3.85 -6.50 0.74
N ARG A 119 -2.88 -7.35 1.11
CA ARG A 119 -3.08 -8.43 2.09
C ARG A 119 -3.44 -7.90 3.47
N VAL A 120 -2.84 -6.79 3.91
CA VAL A 120 -3.22 -6.12 5.16
C VAL A 120 -4.69 -5.69 5.10
N VAL A 121 -5.13 -5.02 4.01
CA VAL A 121 -6.54 -4.61 3.84
C VAL A 121 -7.51 -5.80 3.79
N GLN A 122 -7.03 -6.98 3.39
CA GLN A 122 -7.81 -8.23 3.32
C GLN A 122 -7.78 -9.07 4.61
N ASP A 123 -7.24 -8.55 5.70
CA ASP A 123 -7.02 -9.28 6.96
C ASP A 123 -6.15 -10.56 6.79
N ARG A 124 -5.21 -10.52 5.82
CA ARG A 124 -4.28 -11.61 5.49
C ARG A 124 -2.85 -11.24 5.89
N ASP A 125 -2.68 -10.70 7.07
CA ASP A 125 -1.45 -10.06 7.54
C ASP A 125 -0.23 -10.98 7.58
N VAL A 126 -0.42 -12.28 7.88
CA VAL A 126 0.68 -13.27 7.83
C VAL A 126 1.21 -13.45 6.40
N GLU A 127 0.36 -13.31 5.39
CA GLU A 127 0.79 -13.33 3.99
C GLU A 127 1.51 -12.02 3.64
N ALA A 128 1.06 -10.88 4.16
CA ALA A 128 1.73 -9.60 4.00
C ALA A 128 3.18 -9.68 4.51
N VAL A 129 3.40 -10.26 5.69
CA VAL A 129 4.76 -10.49 6.24
C VAL A 129 5.63 -11.34 5.31
N ARG A 130 5.08 -12.38 4.68
CA ARG A 130 5.84 -13.22 3.74
C ARG A 130 6.24 -12.49 2.46
N LEU A 131 5.40 -11.57 2.01
CA LEU A 131 5.63 -10.75 0.81
C LEU A 131 6.61 -9.61 1.10
N LEU A 132 6.40 -8.91 2.21
CA LEU A 132 7.17 -7.74 2.62
C LEU A 132 7.51 -7.85 4.11
N PRO A 133 8.66 -8.44 4.47
CA PRO A 133 9.06 -8.65 5.87
C PRO A 133 9.62 -7.37 6.50
N GLU A 134 8.78 -6.32 6.58
CA GLU A 134 9.07 -5.03 7.19
C GLU A 134 8.32 -4.84 8.50
N ALA A 135 8.81 -3.90 9.34
CA ALA A 135 8.27 -3.63 10.66
C ALA A 135 6.76 -3.40 10.67
N TYR A 136 6.23 -2.66 9.69
CA TYR A 136 4.80 -2.41 9.53
C TYR A 136 3.98 -3.68 9.35
N CYS A 137 4.39 -4.58 8.44
CA CYS A 137 3.66 -5.83 8.19
C CYS A 137 3.68 -6.76 9.41
N TYR A 138 4.80 -6.81 10.15
CA TYR A 138 4.88 -7.55 11.41
C TYR A 138 3.99 -6.96 12.49
N LEU A 139 3.92 -5.62 12.61
CA LEU A 139 3.01 -4.94 13.51
C LEU A 139 1.55 -5.31 13.20
N MET A 140 1.13 -5.20 11.92
CA MET A 140 -0.24 -5.52 11.53
C MET A 140 -0.59 -6.99 11.79
N ALA A 141 0.30 -7.92 11.47
CA ALA A 141 0.10 -9.34 11.78
C ALA A 141 0.04 -9.62 13.30
N GLY A 142 0.83 -8.91 14.08
CA GLY A 142 0.77 -9.01 15.54
C GLY A 142 -0.53 -8.45 16.13
N ILE A 143 -1.03 -7.33 15.59
CA ILE A 143 -2.33 -6.75 15.97
C ILE A 143 -3.47 -7.72 15.64
N ALA A 144 -3.49 -8.26 14.42
CA ALA A 144 -4.51 -9.23 14.00
C ALA A 144 -4.52 -10.47 14.92
N GLY A 145 -3.34 -11.00 15.29
CA GLY A 145 -3.22 -12.09 16.25
C GLY A 145 -3.73 -11.74 17.65
N TYR A 146 -3.50 -10.51 18.09
CA TYR A 146 -4.04 -9.98 19.35
C TYR A 146 -5.57 -9.90 19.34
N GLU A 147 -6.15 -9.34 18.28
CA GLU A 147 -7.61 -9.16 18.13
C GLU A 147 -8.36 -10.49 18.02
N GLN A 148 -7.78 -11.47 17.33
CA GLN A 148 -8.36 -12.81 17.20
C GLN A 148 -8.30 -13.60 18.53
N GLY A 149 -7.41 -13.25 19.44
CA GLY A 149 -7.33 -13.81 20.78
C GLY A 149 -6.99 -15.31 20.87
N SER A 150 -6.56 -15.94 19.76
CA SER A 150 -6.33 -17.38 19.69
C SER A 150 -4.88 -17.82 19.88
N ASP A 151 -3.91 -16.95 19.56
CA ASP A 151 -2.47 -17.22 19.67
C ASP A 151 -1.69 -15.99 20.17
N TYR A 152 -1.78 -15.73 21.44
CA TYR A 152 -1.04 -14.62 22.07
C TYR A 152 0.49 -14.80 21.96
N THR A 153 1.00 -16.03 21.99
CA THR A 153 2.44 -16.29 21.87
C THR A 153 2.94 -15.96 20.47
N GLY A 154 2.21 -16.35 19.43
CA GLY A 154 2.52 -15.99 18.05
C GLY A 154 2.42 -14.49 17.80
N ALA A 155 1.36 -13.84 18.34
CA ALA A 155 1.21 -12.39 18.25
C ALA A 155 2.37 -11.64 18.91
N MET A 156 2.78 -12.07 20.11
CA MET A 156 3.95 -11.50 20.82
C MET A 156 5.24 -11.63 19.99
N ALA A 157 5.47 -12.81 19.39
CA ALA A 157 6.65 -13.04 18.56
C ALA A 157 6.67 -12.13 17.32
N LEU A 158 5.52 -11.94 16.65
CA LEU A 158 5.39 -11.03 15.51
C LEU A 158 5.65 -9.57 15.92
N LEU A 159 5.05 -9.11 17.02
CA LEU A 159 5.27 -7.75 17.53
C LEU A 159 6.73 -7.52 17.94
N GLN A 160 7.40 -8.51 18.54
CA GLN A 160 8.81 -8.40 18.88
C GLN A 160 9.68 -8.29 17.63
N GLN A 161 9.41 -9.07 16.57
CA GLN A 161 10.11 -8.95 15.30
C GLN A 161 9.88 -7.59 14.65
N GLY A 162 8.63 -7.09 14.66
CA GLY A 162 8.31 -5.74 14.19
C GLY A 162 9.08 -4.67 14.94
N TYR A 163 9.15 -4.78 16.27
CA TYR A 163 9.93 -3.88 17.12
C TYR A 163 11.43 -3.89 16.78
N ASP A 164 12.04 -5.08 16.63
CA ASP A 164 13.45 -5.23 16.35
C ASP A 164 13.83 -4.63 14.98
N LEU A 165 12.99 -4.83 13.97
CA LEU A 165 13.15 -4.21 12.66
C LEU A 165 12.99 -2.68 12.74
N ALA A 166 11.96 -2.19 13.41
CA ALA A 166 11.73 -0.76 13.61
C ALA A 166 12.89 -0.10 14.34
N ALA A 167 13.44 -0.75 15.39
CA ALA A 167 14.58 -0.26 16.14
C ALA A 167 15.85 -0.18 15.30
N ARG A 168 16.10 -1.20 14.47
CA ARG A 168 17.24 -1.22 13.55
C ARG A 168 17.17 -0.06 12.55
N ASP A 169 15.98 0.23 12.05
CA ASP A 169 15.75 1.21 10.98
C ASP A 169 15.40 2.62 11.55
N GLY A 170 15.36 2.78 12.89
CA GLY A 170 15.08 4.06 13.56
C GLY A 170 13.62 4.51 13.47
N ARG A 171 12.67 3.61 13.19
CA ARG A 171 11.23 3.89 13.02
C ARG A 171 10.52 3.96 14.38
N VAL A 172 10.72 5.07 15.12
CA VAL A 172 10.28 5.22 16.51
C VAL A 172 8.77 5.01 16.70
N ARG A 173 7.93 5.47 15.76
CA ARG A 173 6.48 5.30 15.84
C ARG A 173 6.08 3.83 15.88
N LEU A 174 6.62 3.02 14.97
CA LEU A 174 6.38 1.57 14.95
C LEU A 174 6.90 0.87 16.21
N MET A 175 8.07 1.30 16.74
CA MET A 175 8.59 0.78 18.01
C MET A 175 7.59 1.00 19.14
N LEU A 176 7.04 2.21 19.25
CA LEU A 176 6.06 2.55 20.29
C LEU A 176 4.77 1.74 20.14
N GLU A 177 4.26 1.58 18.91
CA GLU A 177 3.07 0.77 18.65
C GLU A 177 3.30 -0.71 18.99
N CYS A 178 4.41 -1.29 18.55
CA CYS A 178 4.76 -2.66 18.94
C CYS A 178 4.79 -2.84 20.46
N ARG A 179 5.45 -1.92 21.19
CA ARG A 179 5.48 -1.94 22.66
C ARG A 179 4.09 -1.85 23.29
N MET A 180 3.26 -0.94 22.80
CA MET A 180 1.89 -0.77 23.29
C MET A 180 1.09 -2.06 23.16
N PHE A 181 1.13 -2.72 22.00
CA PHE A 181 0.40 -3.98 21.81
C PHE A 181 1.01 -5.15 22.57
N MET A 182 2.34 -5.23 22.74
CA MET A 182 2.97 -6.22 23.62
C MET A 182 2.55 -6.04 25.07
N GLY A 183 2.49 -4.80 25.57
CA GLY A 183 1.97 -4.51 26.90
C GLY A 183 0.50 -4.93 27.04
N SER A 184 -0.34 -4.64 26.03
CA SER A 184 -1.74 -5.07 26.02
C SER A 184 -1.90 -6.59 26.04
N LEU A 185 -1.05 -7.33 25.33
CA LEU A 185 -1.00 -8.80 25.38
C LEU A 185 -0.66 -9.30 26.78
N CYS A 186 0.33 -8.70 27.45
CA CYS A 186 0.68 -9.06 28.83
C CYS A 186 -0.46 -8.76 29.81
N CYS A 187 -1.18 -7.63 29.64
CA CYS A 187 -2.38 -7.31 30.40
C CYS A 187 -3.43 -8.43 30.28
N ASN A 188 -3.71 -8.87 29.06
CA ASN A 188 -4.72 -9.89 28.80
C ASN A 188 -4.34 -11.27 29.39
N GLN A 189 -3.05 -11.52 29.55
CA GLN A 189 -2.52 -12.76 30.16
C GLN A 189 -2.29 -12.61 31.68
N LEU A 190 -2.57 -11.45 32.29
CA LEU A 190 -2.26 -11.11 33.70
C LEU A 190 -0.75 -11.26 34.01
N ASP A 191 0.12 -11.07 33.04
CA ASP A 191 1.57 -11.10 33.18
C ASP A 191 2.08 -9.71 33.59
N LEU A 192 2.12 -9.46 34.92
CA LEU A 192 2.56 -8.19 35.49
C LEU A 192 4.03 -7.87 35.18
N GLY A 193 4.92 -8.89 35.14
CA GLY A 193 6.33 -8.70 34.83
C GLY A 193 6.55 -8.30 33.37
N GLY A 194 5.82 -8.90 32.47
CA GLY A 194 5.81 -8.52 31.04
C GLY A 194 5.28 -7.10 30.85
N MET A 195 4.22 -6.71 31.56
CA MET A 195 3.69 -5.35 31.52
C MET A 195 4.75 -4.31 31.88
N GLU A 196 5.45 -4.48 33.00
CA GLU A 196 6.51 -3.54 33.42
C GLU A 196 7.66 -3.43 32.39
N THR A 197 7.86 -4.46 31.58
CA THR A 197 8.91 -4.46 30.54
C THR A 197 8.51 -3.66 29.31
N HIS A 198 7.21 -3.58 28.99
CA HIS A 198 6.72 -3.01 27.74
C HIS A 198 6.06 -1.64 27.90
N TYR A 199 5.71 -1.23 29.12
CA TYR A 199 5.26 0.13 29.47
C TYR A 199 6.38 0.94 30.09
#